data_829ba2bb5d75c220af12eae0a6cd5a20
#
_entry.id   829ba2bb5d75c220af12eae0a6cd5a20
#
_cell.length_a   1.000
_cell.length_b   1.000
_cell.length_c   1.000
_cell.angle_alpha   90.00
_cell.angle_beta   90.00
_cell.angle_gamma   90.00
#
_symmetry.space_group_name_H-M   'P 1'
#
loop_
_entity.id
_entity.type
_entity.pdbx_description
1 polymer ?
#
loop_
_entity_poly.entity_id
_entity_poly.type
_entity_poly.pdbx_seq_one_letter_code
_entity_poly.pdbx_strand_id
1 'polypeptide(L)'
;ERLVQEIHDFAAEKQKFCPKIILMSPPEIGKNISKLTFGDHFDDSAITRSKEFPACYKAVADRNGCIFLDAAQAAKPSEEDALHLMLEEHKSLAESVYACIKENQI
;
A
#
# COMPACT_ATOMS: atom_id res chain seq x y z
N GLU A 1 -7.12 -2.18 -9.58
CA GLU A 1 -7.59 -1.17 -10.55
C GLU A 1 -9.12 -1.03 -10.55
N ARG A 2 -9.87 -2.13 -10.55
CA ARG A 2 -11.33 -2.13 -10.55
C ARG A 2 -11.96 -1.24 -9.46
N LEU A 3 -11.48 -1.32 -8.23
CA LEU A 3 -11.98 -0.50 -7.12
C LEU A 3 -11.83 1.01 -7.40
N VAL A 4 -10.72 1.42 -7.96
CA VAL A 4 -10.48 2.83 -8.35
C VAL A 4 -11.49 3.26 -9.40
N GLN A 5 -11.74 2.42 -10.40
CA GLN A 5 -12.73 2.70 -11.44
C GLN A 5 -14.14 2.83 -10.85
N GLU A 6 -14.52 1.96 -9.93
CA GLU A 6 -15.82 2.02 -9.25
C GLU A 6 -16.01 3.34 -8.49
N ILE A 7 -14.95 3.87 -7.87
CA ILE A 7 -15.01 5.18 -7.19
C ILE A 7 -15.25 6.30 -8.20
N HIS A 8 -14.54 6.30 -9.33
CA HIS A 8 -14.70 7.29 -10.40
C HIS A 8 -16.11 7.23 -11.01
N ASP A 9 -16.59 6.03 -11.31
CA ASP A 9 -17.91 5.82 -11.92
C ASP A 9 -19.03 6.28 -10.96
N PHE A 10 -18.91 5.96 -9.68
CA PHE A 10 -19.88 6.40 -8.67
C PHE A 10 -19.92 7.94 -8.57
N ALA A 11 -18.75 8.59 -8.53
CA ALA A 11 -18.68 10.04 -8.47
C ALA A 11 -19.32 10.69 -9.70
N ALA A 12 -19.05 10.16 -10.89
CA ALA A 12 -19.63 10.63 -12.15
C ALA A 12 -21.16 10.43 -12.19
N GLU A 13 -21.63 9.24 -11.80
CA GLU A 13 -23.06 8.91 -11.76
C GLU A 13 -23.85 9.84 -10.83
N LYS A 14 -23.30 10.12 -9.65
CA LYS A 14 -23.96 10.97 -8.66
C LYS A 14 -23.73 12.47 -8.89
N GLN A 15 -23.00 12.85 -9.94
CA GLN A 15 -22.61 14.23 -10.23
C GLN A 15 -21.97 14.91 -9.00
N LYS A 16 -21.19 14.12 -8.28
CA LYS A 16 -20.50 14.53 -7.07
C LYS A 16 -19.05 14.82 -7.36
N PHE A 17 -18.43 15.55 -6.46
CA PHE A 17 -17.01 15.75 -6.47
C PHE A 17 -16.30 14.39 -6.38
N CYS A 18 -15.37 14.11 -7.31
CA CYS A 18 -14.56 12.91 -7.25
C CYS A 18 -13.45 13.11 -6.21
N PRO A 19 -13.33 12.23 -5.22
CA PRO A 19 -12.28 12.38 -4.21
C PRO A 19 -10.90 12.18 -4.84
N LYS A 20 -9.89 12.84 -4.28
CA LYS A 20 -8.50 12.49 -4.57
C LYS A 20 -8.21 11.13 -3.94
N ILE A 21 -7.64 10.23 -4.72
CA ILE A 21 -7.37 8.87 -4.29
C ILE A 21 -5.86 8.72 -4.08
N ILE A 22 -5.48 8.26 -2.89
CA ILE A 22 -4.13 7.78 -2.62
C ILE A 22 -4.15 6.26 -2.76
N LEU A 23 -3.42 5.74 -3.73
CA LEU A 23 -3.22 4.30 -3.90
C LEU A 23 -1.90 3.92 -3.26
N MET A 24 -1.99 3.20 -2.16
CA MET A 24 -0.82 2.83 -1.36
C MET A 24 -0.48 1.36 -1.58
N SER A 25 0.77 1.08 -2.00
CA SER A 25 1.27 -0.28 -2.01
C SER A 25 1.60 -0.74 -0.59
N PRO A 26 1.37 -2.03 -0.28
CA PRO A 26 1.66 -2.54 1.07
C PRO A 26 3.17 -2.57 1.35
N PRO A 27 3.55 -2.65 2.64
CA PRO A 27 4.92 -2.96 3.03
C PRO A 27 5.39 -4.30 2.45
N GLU A 28 6.70 -4.47 2.34
CA GLU A 28 7.26 -5.76 1.92
C GLU A 28 7.00 -6.84 2.97
N ILE A 29 6.91 -8.08 2.52
CA ILE A 29 6.91 -9.25 3.38
C ILE A 29 8.35 -9.53 3.82
N GLY A 30 8.54 -9.76 5.11
CA GLY A 30 9.86 -9.97 5.69
C GLY A 30 10.46 -11.33 5.36
N LYS A 31 11.78 -11.39 5.36
CA LYS A 31 12.50 -12.66 5.27
C LYS A 31 12.06 -13.57 6.43
N ASN A 32 12.13 -14.85 6.24
CA ASN A 32 11.69 -15.87 7.19
C ASN A 32 10.17 -16.03 7.34
N ILE A 33 9.35 -15.41 6.49
CA ILE A 33 7.88 -15.56 6.54
C ILE A 33 7.45 -17.04 6.59
N SER A 34 8.11 -17.89 5.79
CA SER A 34 7.78 -19.31 5.72
C SER A 34 8.12 -20.10 7.00
N LYS A 35 8.94 -19.52 7.88
CA LYS A 35 9.39 -20.15 9.13
C LYS A 35 8.72 -19.59 10.38
N LEU A 36 7.86 -18.58 10.21
CA LEU A 36 7.21 -17.88 11.30
C LEU A 36 5.70 -18.18 11.33
N THR A 37 4.94 -17.40 12.10
CA THR A 37 3.51 -17.63 12.40
C THR A 37 2.66 -17.92 11.16
N PHE A 38 2.93 -17.24 10.05
CA PHE A 38 2.15 -17.37 8.81
C PHE A 38 2.77 -18.29 7.76
N GLY A 39 3.74 -19.12 8.16
CA GLY A 39 4.44 -20.04 7.25
C GLY A 39 3.55 -21.07 6.56
N ASP A 40 2.38 -21.37 7.12
CA ASP A 40 1.41 -22.27 6.49
C ASP A 40 0.63 -21.57 5.34
N HIS A 41 0.66 -20.25 5.28
CA HIS A 41 -0.06 -19.46 4.28
C HIS A 41 0.85 -18.80 3.25
N PHE A 42 2.13 -18.60 3.58
CA PHE A 42 3.10 -17.92 2.74
C PHE A 42 4.38 -18.74 2.60
N ASP A 43 4.81 -18.91 1.38
CA ASP A 43 6.16 -19.43 1.08
C ASP A 43 7.12 -18.26 0.77
N ASP A 44 8.39 -18.58 0.50
CA ASP A 44 9.40 -17.57 0.25
C ASP A 44 9.17 -16.76 -1.05
N SER A 45 8.32 -17.25 -1.96
CA SER A 45 7.94 -16.48 -3.16
C SER A 45 7.18 -15.21 -2.82
N ALA A 46 6.50 -15.18 -1.67
CA ALA A 46 5.79 -14.01 -1.18
C ALA A 46 6.74 -12.82 -0.94
N ILE A 47 7.97 -13.07 -0.54
CA ILE A 47 9.00 -12.03 -0.33
C ILE A 47 9.27 -11.32 -1.67
N THR A 48 9.59 -12.08 -2.71
CA THR A 48 9.86 -11.55 -4.04
C THR A 48 8.65 -10.82 -4.62
N ARG A 49 7.46 -11.41 -4.52
CA ARG A 49 6.22 -10.81 -5.03
C ARG A 49 5.87 -9.50 -4.32
N SER A 50 6.10 -9.41 -3.02
CA SER A 50 5.82 -8.18 -2.27
C SER A 50 6.69 -7.01 -2.73
N LYS A 51 7.91 -7.29 -3.19
CA LYS A 51 8.83 -6.28 -3.74
C LYS A 51 8.41 -5.76 -5.11
N GLU A 52 7.55 -6.48 -5.82
CA GLU A 52 7.02 -6.09 -7.13
C GLU A 52 5.79 -5.18 -7.00
N PHE A 53 5.10 -5.18 -5.85
CA PHE A 53 3.88 -4.42 -5.64
C PHE A 53 4.02 -2.91 -5.89
N PRO A 54 5.08 -2.23 -5.42
CA PRO A 54 5.21 -0.79 -5.66
C PRO A 54 5.15 -0.42 -7.14
N ALA A 55 5.87 -1.14 -8.00
CA ALA A 55 5.86 -0.87 -9.43
C ALA A 55 4.47 -1.12 -10.05
N CYS A 56 3.80 -2.20 -9.66
CA CYS A 56 2.45 -2.52 -10.14
C CYS A 56 1.43 -1.47 -9.68
N TYR A 57 1.47 -1.09 -8.40
CA TYR A 57 0.56 -0.08 -7.84
C TYR A 57 0.79 1.29 -8.44
N LYS A 58 2.07 1.67 -8.65
CA LYS A 58 2.41 2.93 -9.30
C LYS A 58 1.84 2.99 -10.72
N ALA A 59 1.98 1.92 -11.48
CA ALA A 59 1.43 1.86 -12.85
C ALA A 59 -0.09 2.04 -12.85
N VAL A 60 -0.80 1.43 -11.90
CA VAL A 60 -2.25 1.61 -11.75
C VAL A 60 -2.58 3.04 -11.35
N ALA A 61 -1.84 3.61 -10.40
CA ALA A 61 -2.04 5.00 -9.97
C ALA A 61 -1.88 5.98 -11.13
N ASP A 62 -0.81 5.82 -11.91
CA ASP A 62 -0.50 6.70 -13.05
C ASP A 62 -1.59 6.63 -14.12
N ARG A 63 -2.11 5.42 -14.44
CA ARG A 63 -3.20 5.26 -15.43
C ARG A 63 -4.53 5.84 -14.98
N ASN A 64 -4.77 5.92 -13.67
CA ASN A 64 -6.06 6.31 -13.13
C ASN A 64 -6.05 7.68 -12.44
N GLY A 65 -4.97 8.43 -12.56
CA GLY A 65 -4.87 9.76 -11.95
C GLY A 65 -4.89 9.73 -10.42
N CYS A 66 -4.41 8.64 -9.82
CA CYS A 66 -4.27 8.52 -8.38
C CYS A 66 -2.89 9.01 -7.90
N ILE A 67 -2.83 9.43 -6.66
CA ILE A 67 -1.57 9.69 -5.98
C ILE A 67 -0.99 8.34 -5.55
N PHE A 68 0.27 8.07 -5.83
CA PHE A 68 0.93 6.84 -5.41
C PHE A 68 1.71 7.06 -4.12
N LEU A 69 1.59 6.10 -3.19
CA LEU A 69 2.39 6.05 -1.96
C LEU A 69 2.92 4.64 -1.76
N ASP A 70 4.24 4.52 -1.59
CA ASP A 70 4.89 3.24 -1.32
C ASP A 70 5.09 3.06 0.19
N ALA A 71 4.27 2.23 0.82
CA ALA A 71 4.39 1.96 2.24
C ALA A 71 5.70 1.24 2.61
N ALA A 72 6.32 0.53 1.68
CA ALA A 72 7.59 -0.15 1.92
C ALA A 72 8.75 0.83 2.15
N GLN A 73 8.64 2.08 1.65
CA GLN A 73 9.62 3.13 1.93
C GLN A 73 9.49 3.70 3.35
N ALA A 74 8.32 3.55 3.97
CA ALA A 74 8.02 4.15 5.26
C ALA A 74 8.01 3.15 6.41
N ALA A 75 7.75 1.88 6.15
CA ALA A 75 7.54 0.88 7.20
C ALA A 75 8.05 -0.51 6.79
N LYS A 76 8.58 -1.22 7.75
CA LYS A 76 9.09 -2.58 7.59
C LYS A 76 8.24 -3.56 8.41
N PRO A 77 8.08 -4.81 7.96
CA PRO A 77 7.38 -5.82 8.75
C PRO A 77 8.18 -6.17 10.02
N SER A 78 7.47 -6.63 11.05
CA SER A 78 8.10 -7.09 12.28
C SER A 78 8.96 -8.33 12.03
N GLU A 79 10.00 -8.51 12.84
CA GLU A 79 10.79 -9.74 12.82
C GLU A 79 10.07 -10.91 13.49
N GLU A 80 9.01 -10.65 14.26
CA GLU A 80 8.23 -11.67 14.94
C GLU A 80 7.39 -12.51 14.00
N ASP A 81 6.74 -11.88 13.02
CA ASP A 81 5.86 -12.59 12.07
C ASP A 81 6.15 -12.29 10.61
N ALA A 82 7.04 -11.37 10.31
CA ALA A 82 7.45 -10.96 8.97
C ALA A 82 6.30 -10.38 8.12
N LEU A 83 5.19 -9.98 8.72
CA LEU A 83 4.00 -9.50 8.02
C LEU A 83 3.44 -8.20 8.63
N HIS A 84 3.14 -8.20 9.92
CA HIS A 84 2.54 -7.04 10.58
C HIS A 84 3.58 -6.00 10.98
N LEU A 85 3.11 -4.78 11.22
CA LEU A 85 3.95 -3.67 11.64
C LEU A 85 4.02 -3.59 13.16
N MET A 86 5.19 -3.26 13.69
CA MET A 86 5.34 -2.87 15.09
C MET A 86 4.87 -1.42 15.29
N LEU A 87 4.70 -1.01 16.54
CA LEU A 87 4.19 0.32 16.90
C LEU A 87 4.96 1.47 16.21
N GLU A 88 6.29 1.40 16.22
CA GLU A 88 7.13 2.43 15.61
C GLU A 88 6.93 2.52 14.10
N GLU A 89 6.69 1.39 13.44
CA GLU A 89 6.45 1.33 12.01
C GLU A 89 5.07 1.88 11.64
N HIS A 90 4.07 1.68 12.50
CA HIS A 90 2.76 2.33 12.33
C HIS A 90 2.87 3.85 12.39
N LYS A 91 3.67 4.37 13.32
CA LYS A 91 3.94 5.81 13.43
C LYS A 91 4.62 6.33 12.17
N SER A 92 5.68 5.66 11.74
CA SER A 92 6.43 6.03 10.54
C SER A 92 5.54 6.05 9.29
N LEU A 93 4.69 5.04 9.13
CA LEU A 93 3.72 4.99 8.03
C LEU A 93 2.69 6.13 8.12
N ALA A 94 2.17 6.42 9.32
CA ALA A 94 1.22 7.52 9.52
C ALA A 94 1.84 8.87 9.16
N GLU A 95 3.09 9.11 9.53
CA GLU A 95 3.83 10.32 9.16
C GLU A 95 4.00 10.45 7.64
N SER A 96 4.29 9.34 6.96
CA SER A 96 4.40 9.31 5.49
C SER A 96 3.06 9.60 4.81
N VAL A 97 1.97 9.03 5.31
CA VAL A 97 0.61 9.32 4.80
C VAL A 97 0.25 10.78 5.02
N TYR A 98 0.54 11.32 6.20
CA TYR A 98 0.30 12.73 6.52
C TYR A 98 1.06 13.66 5.57
N ALA A 99 2.36 13.39 5.35
CA ALA A 99 3.17 14.17 4.42
C ALA A 99 2.60 14.12 2.99
N CYS A 100 2.17 12.95 2.54
CA CYS A 100 1.53 12.76 1.24
C CYS A 100 0.25 13.62 1.10
N ILE A 101 -0.59 13.62 2.14
CA ILE A 101 -1.80 14.45 2.19
C ILE A 101 -1.45 15.93 2.09
N LYS A 102 -0.48 16.39 2.85
CA LYS A 102 -0.04 17.79 2.86
C LYS A 102 0.54 18.23 1.51
N GLU A 103 1.43 17.44 0.93
CA GLU A 103 2.07 17.72 -0.36
C GLU A 103 1.07 17.81 -1.50
N ASN A 104 0.01 17.00 -1.46
CA ASN A 104 -1.01 16.95 -2.50
C ASN A 104 -2.24 17.83 -2.18
N GLN A 105 -2.21 18.58 -1.11
CA GLN A 105 -3.28 19.51 -0.72
C GLN A 105 -4.66 18.82 -0.62
N ILE A 106 -4.64 17.68 -0.01
CA ILE A 106 -5.87 16.91 0.21
C ILE A 106 -6.55 17.34 1.50
#